data_4d5b395f1b9eee49429b03dc38387328
#
_entry.id   4d5b395f1b9eee49429b03dc38387328
#
_cell.length_a   1.000
_cell.length_b   1.000
_cell.length_c   1.000
_cell.angle_alpha   90.00
_cell.angle_beta   90.00
_cell.angle_gamma   90.00
#
_symmetry.space_group_name_H-M   'P 1'
#
loop_
_entity.id
_entity.type
_entity.pdbx_description
1 polymer ?
#
loop_
_entity_poly.entity_id
_entity_poly.type
_entity_poly.pdbx_seq_one_letter_code
_entity_poly.pdbx_strand_id
1 'polypeptide(L)'
;MAESIQQAWQIRKPAVTSGTGLVASQHYIASEVGASILRQGGNAVDAAIATGLTLGAVEPWMSGIGGGGYMTIYLAASQEAKVIEFGMQAPAAAVADDYPLAGLGSNSSDAFDWPKVAGDTNIHGPLAAALPGYIKGIWLALQNFGTMTWQDVFEPACQQAELGLPIDWFSAQKISLFARGLKLYPETSRIYLADGLPPTINLNGTLARLILGKLAETYRLLQSKGAGEFYQGDLAARIVADLSEAGSRITIEDLQNYEA
;
A
#
# COMPACT_ATOMS: atom_id res chain seq x y z
N MET A 1 -31.00 -20.71 27.60
CA MET A 1 -30.62 -19.54 26.83
C MET A 1 -29.14 -19.24 27.17
N ALA A 2 -28.23 -19.35 26.25
CA ALA A 2 -26.83 -18.99 26.50
C ALA A 2 -26.76 -17.47 26.58
N GLU A 3 -26.31 -16.93 27.72
CA GLU A 3 -25.96 -15.51 27.83
C GLU A 3 -24.86 -15.21 26.84
N SER A 4 -25.14 -14.33 25.88
CA SER A 4 -24.09 -13.81 24.99
C SER A 4 -23.23 -12.82 25.79
N ILE A 5 -21.99 -13.19 26.07
CA ILE A 5 -21.01 -12.27 26.64
C ILE A 5 -20.66 -11.25 25.55
N GLN A 6 -21.18 -10.04 25.66
CA GLN A 6 -20.76 -8.93 24.82
C GLN A 6 -19.52 -8.26 25.42
N GLN A 7 -18.38 -8.37 24.75
CA GLN A 7 -17.22 -7.52 25.04
C GLN A 7 -17.39 -6.20 24.30
N ALA A 8 -17.62 -5.12 25.01
CA ALA A 8 -17.65 -3.77 24.45
C ALA A 8 -16.29 -3.07 24.68
N TRP A 9 -15.52 -2.94 23.63
CA TRP A 9 -14.29 -2.15 23.64
C TRP A 9 -14.63 -0.73 23.16
N GLN A 10 -14.37 0.27 24.00
CA GLN A 10 -14.52 1.67 23.62
C GLN A 10 -13.16 2.26 23.33
N ILE A 11 -12.87 2.49 22.05
CA ILE A 11 -11.69 3.24 21.63
C ILE A 11 -12.07 4.71 21.52
N ARG A 12 -11.45 5.57 22.34
CA ARG A 12 -11.62 7.02 22.26
C ARG A 12 -10.34 7.65 21.76
N LYS A 13 -10.43 8.37 20.65
CA LYS A 13 -9.35 9.25 20.17
C LYS A 13 -9.75 10.70 20.44
N PRO A 14 -8.90 11.52 21.10
CA PRO A 14 -9.20 12.92 21.31
C PRO A 14 -9.29 13.64 19.96
N ALA A 15 -10.18 14.63 19.87
CA ALA A 15 -10.23 15.52 18.72
C ALA A 15 -8.96 16.36 18.68
N VAL A 16 -8.38 16.49 17.48
CA VAL A 16 -7.22 17.36 17.23
C VAL A 16 -7.68 18.54 16.38
N THR A 17 -7.30 19.74 16.79
CA THR A 17 -7.60 20.98 16.06
C THR A 17 -6.32 21.73 15.75
N SER A 18 -6.28 22.41 14.61
CA SER A 18 -5.15 23.24 14.20
C SER A 18 -5.65 24.44 13.41
N GLY A 19 -4.99 25.59 13.57
CA GLY A 19 -5.24 26.79 12.80
C GLY A 19 -4.43 26.89 11.50
N THR A 20 -3.46 26.00 11.28
CA THR A 20 -2.52 26.09 10.15
C THR A 20 -2.58 24.88 9.21
N GLY A 21 -2.87 23.71 9.71
CA GLY A 21 -2.96 22.51 8.89
C GLY A 21 -3.22 21.27 9.74
N LEU A 22 -3.78 20.25 9.13
CA LEU A 22 -4.09 18.96 9.78
C LEU A 22 -3.79 17.83 8.82
N VAL A 23 -3.24 16.74 9.35
CA VAL A 23 -3.05 15.48 8.62
C VAL A 23 -3.77 14.36 9.37
N ALA A 24 -4.59 13.60 8.66
CA ALA A 24 -5.25 12.41 9.19
C ALA A 24 -4.96 11.22 8.30
N SER A 25 -4.59 10.11 8.91
CA SER A 25 -4.39 8.82 8.23
C SER A 25 -4.74 7.67 9.18
N GLN A 26 -4.75 6.45 8.67
CA GLN A 26 -5.04 5.28 9.48
C GLN A 26 -3.95 4.97 10.51
N HIS A 27 -2.70 5.37 10.24
CA HIS A 27 -1.58 5.10 11.13
C HIS A 27 -0.96 6.39 11.66
N TYR A 28 -0.76 6.48 12.98
CA TYR A 28 -0.26 7.70 13.64
C TYR A 28 1.12 8.13 13.12
N ILE A 29 2.05 7.19 12.86
CA ILE A 29 3.39 7.50 12.32
C ILE A 29 3.26 8.23 10.97
N ALA A 30 2.38 7.75 10.09
CA ALA A 30 2.16 8.37 8.79
C ALA A 30 1.55 9.78 8.93
N SER A 31 0.61 9.97 9.86
CA SER A 31 0.06 11.29 10.17
C SER A 31 1.12 12.26 10.72
N GLU A 32 2.03 11.78 11.59
CA GLU A 32 3.14 12.59 12.10
C GLU A 32 4.15 12.98 11.02
N VAL A 33 4.44 12.06 10.09
CA VAL A 33 5.27 12.36 8.92
C VAL A 33 4.65 13.47 8.10
N GLY A 34 3.38 13.37 7.72
CA GLY A 34 2.69 14.42 6.97
C GLY A 34 2.66 15.75 7.71
N ALA A 35 2.39 15.74 9.02
CA ALA A 35 2.44 16.96 9.85
C ALA A 35 3.87 17.54 9.93
N SER A 36 4.90 16.71 9.90
CA SER A 36 6.29 17.17 9.84
C SER A 36 6.61 17.84 8.51
N ILE A 37 6.14 17.30 7.40
CA ILE A 37 6.26 17.94 6.07
C ILE A 37 5.62 19.33 6.07
N LEU A 38 4.39 19.47 6.62
CA LEU A 38 3.75 20.78 6.75
C LEU A 38 4.58 21.76 7.59
N ARG A 39 5.16 21.31 8.73
CA ARG A 39 6.03 22.15 9.57
C ARG A 39 7.33 22.57 8.88
N GLN A 40 7.81 21.80 7.93
CA GLN A 40 9.00 22.10 7.12
C GLN A 40 8.68 23.04 5.94
N GLY A 41 7.45 23.47 5.78
CA GLY A 41 7.02 24.40 4.74
C GLY A 41 6.48 23.74 3.47
N GLY A 42 6.35 22.41 3.45
CA GLY A 42 5.64 21.70 2.40
C GLY A 42 4.15 22.00 2.41
N ASN A 43 3.49 21.85 1.28
CA ASN A 43 2.06 22.04 1.17
C ASN A 43 1.26 20.76 1.45
N ALA A 44 -0.06 20.80 1.29
CA ALA A 44 -0.93 19.65 1.54
C ALA A 44 -0.65 18.44 0.62
N VAL A 45 -0.19 18.71 -0.62
CA VAL A 45 0.16 17.64 -1.58
C VAL A 45 1.45 16.94 -1.15
N ASP A 46 2.48 17.70 -0.78
CA ASP A 46 3.73 17.15 -0.25
C ASP A 46 3.48 16.28 0.98
N ALA A 47 2.66 16.79 1.91
CA ALA A 47 2.28 16.07 3.13
C ALA A 47 1.49 14.79 2.83
N ALA A 48 0.54 14.83 1.89
CA ALA A 48 -0.25 13.67 1.50
C ALA A 48 0.62 12.57 0.86
N ILE A 49 1.57 12.94 0.00
CA ILE A 49 2.51 12.01 -0.65
C ILE A 49 3.40 11.33 0.40
N ALA A 50 4.04 12.11 1.27
CA ALA A 50 4.90 11.55 2.32
C ALA A 50 4.12 10.65 3.29
N THR A 51 2.87 11.04 3.65
CA THR A 51 1.97 10.22 4.45
C THR A 51 1.65 8.90 3.76
N GLY A 52 1.27 8.94 2.48
CA GLY A 52 0.90 7.75 1.70
C GLY A 52 2.06 6.79 1.50
N LEU A 53 3.27 7.29 1.20
CA LEU A 53 4.49 6.49 1.11
C LEU A 53 4.82 5.82 2.47
N THR A 54 4.67 6.57 3.56
CA THR A 54 4.89 6.04 4.92
C THR A 54 3.88 4.95 5.27
N LEU A 55 2.61 5.12 4.87
CA LEU A 55 1.58 4.08 5.06
C LEU A 55 1.99 2.74 4.43
N GLY A 56 2.63 2.75 3.27
CA GLY A 56 3.16 1.53 2.65
C GLY A 56 4.19 0.78 3.50
N ALA A 57 4.88 1.47 4.41
CA ALA A 57 5.84 0.87 5.34
C ALA A 57 5.24 0.47 6.70
N VAL A 58 4.11 1.08 7.11
CA VAL A 58 3.51 0.85 8.44
C VAL A 58 2.13 0.20 8.39
N GLU A 59 1.52 0.08 7.22
CA GLU A 59 0.22 -0.53 7.01
C GLU A 59 0.14 -1.29 5.66
N PRO A 60 1.04 -2.27 5.44
CA PRO A 60 1.23 -2.92 4.13
C PRO A 60 0.03 -3.74 3.65
N TRP A 61 -0.96 -4.03 4.51
CA TRP A 61 -2.19 -4.72 4.13
C TRP A 61 -3.24 -3.83 3.46
N MET A 62 -3.06 -2.50 3.48
CA MET A 62 -3.97 -1.52 2.87
C MET A 62 -3.27 -0.57 1.91
N SER A 63 -1.95 -0.41 2.04
CA SER A 63 -1.19 0.60 1.30
C SER A 63 0.13 0.04 0.77
N GLY A 64 0.60 0.57 -0.35
CA GLY A 64 1.89 0.17 -0.90
C GLY A 64 2.12 0.70 -2.31
N ILE A 65 3.36 0.63 -2.75
CA ILE A 65 3.80 1.11 -4.07
C ILE A 65 3.27 0.27 -5.25
N GLY A 66 2.79 -0.95 -4.96
CA GLY A 66 2.14 -1.82 -5.93
C GLY A 66 0.63 -1.57 -6.11
N GLY A 67 0.08 -0.55 -5.45
CA GLY A 67 -1.33 -0.19 -5.51
C GLY A 67 -1.65 0.90 -6.53
N GLY A 68 -2.84 1.46 -6.35
CA GLY A 68 -3.34 2.61 -7.11
C GLY A 68 -4.30 3.42 -6.26
N GLY A 69 -4.91 4.44 -6.85
CA GLY A 69 -5.86 5.29 -6.13
C GLY A 69 -6.25 6.54 -6.88
N TYR A 70 -6.75 7.48 -6.10
CA TYR A 70 -7.18 8.78 -6.56
C TYR A 70 -6.69 9.86 -5.58
N MET A 71 -6.31 11.01 -6.09
CA MET A 71 -5.97 12.16 -5.27
C MET A 71 -6.85 13.34 -5.66
N THR A 72 -7.73 13.78 -4.76
CA THR A 72 -8.52 14.98 -4.93
C THR A 72 -7.80 16.15 -4.25
N ILE A 73 -7.53 17.21 -5.00
CA ILE A 73 -6.78 18.40 -4.58
C ILE A 73 -7.67 19.62 -4.75
N TYR A 74 -7.92 20.36 -3.68
CA TYR A 74 -8.60 21.64 -3.74
C TYR A 74 -7.59 22.78 -3.70
N LEU A 75 -7.62 23.61 -4.74
CA LEU A 75 -6.78 24.78 -4.91
C LEU A 75 -7.53 26.03 -4.43
N ALA A 76 -7.24 26.48 -3.20
CA ALA A 76 -7.95 27.59 -2.57
C ALA A 76 -7.83 28.90 -3.36
N ALA A 77 -6.69 29.15 -4.02
CA ALA A 77 -6.44 30.38 -4.79
C ALA A 77 -7.36 30.50 -6.02
N SER A 78 -7.58 29.40 -6.76
CA SER A 78 -8.48 29.37 -7.94
C SER A 78 -9.88 28.86 -7.62
N GLN A 79 -10.12 28.35 -6.40
CA GLN A 79 -11.35 27.69 -5.97
C GLN A 79 -11.73 26.48 -6.86
N GLU A 80 -10.73 25.77 -7.35
CA GLU A 80 -10.90 24.60 -8.22
C GLU A 80 -10.54 23.31 -7.48
N ALA A 81 -11.29 22.25 -7.77
CA ALA A 81 -10.92 20.88 -7.43
C ALA A 81 -10.28 20.21 -8.64
N LYS A 82 -9.15 19.56 -8.43
CA LYS A 82 -8.48 18.69 -9.40
C LYS A 82 -8.48 17.27 -8.88
N VAL A 83 -8.58 16.31 -9.79
CA VAL A 83 -8.46 14.88 -9.48
C VAL A 83 -7.34 14.30 -10.32
N ILE A 84 -6.44 13.58 -9.67
CA ILE A 84 -5.47 12.72 -10.34
C ILE A 84 -5.94 11.29 -10.15
N GLU A 85 -6.20 10.61 -11.24
CA GLU A 85 -6.55 9.20 -11.25
C GLU A 85 -5.31 8.37 -11.56
N PHE A 86 -5.01 7.44 -10.67
CA PHE A 86 -3.93 6.47 -10.82
C PHE A 86 -4.39 5.08 -10.38
N GLY A 87 -5.60 4.72 -10.82
CA GLY A 87 -6.21 3.42 -10.58
C GLY A 87 -5.38 2.28 -11.16
N MET A 88 -5.52 1.11 -10.58
CA MET A 88 -4.90 -0.10 -11.13
C MET A 88 -5.58 -0.50 -12.43
N GLN A 89 -4.80 -0.98 -13.39
CA GLN A 89 -5.30 -1.43 -14.69
C GLN A 89 -5.01 -2.92 -14.89
N ALA A 90 -5.87 -3.62 -15.61
CA ALA A 90 -5.60 -4.99 -16.01
C ALA A 90 -4.46 -5.01 -17.06
N PRO A 91 -3.59 -6.04 -17.05
CA PRO A 91 -2.63 -6.24 -18.14
C PRO A 91 -3.32 -6.38 -19.49
N ALA A 92 -2.71 -5.91 -20.56
CA ALA A 92 -3.28 -6.01 -21.90
C ALA A 92 -3.53 -7.46 -22.34
N ALA A 93 -2.76 -8.41 -21.84
CA ALA A 93 -2.88 -9.84 -22.13
C ALA A 93 -3.87 -10.59 -21.22
N ALA A 94 -4.57 -9.90 -20.29
CA ALA A 94 -5.55 -10.54 -19.42
C ALA A 94 -6.77 -11.01 -20.23
N VAL A 95 -7.21 -12.24 -19.98
CA VAL A 95 -8.38 -12.83 -20.65
C VAL A 95 -9.35 -13.42 -19.62
N ALA A 96 -10.63 -13.49 -19.95
CA ALA A 96 -11.65 -14.02 -19.05
C ALA A 96 -11.38 -15.48 -18.63
N ASP A 97 -10.74 -16.27 -19.47
CA ASP A 97 -10.40 -17.66 -19.20
C ASP A 97 -9.35 -17.84 -18.09
N ASP A 98 -8.62 -16.79 -17.73
CA ASP A 98 -7.72 -16.79 -16.57
C ASP A 98 -8.49 -16.84 -15.23
N TYR A 99 -9.81 -16.54 -15.25
CA TYR A 99 -10.67 -16.44 -14.07
C TYR A 99 -11.95 -17.29 -14.22
N PRO A 100 -11.83 -18.61 -14.42
CA PRO A 100 -13.01 -19.46 -14.58
C PRO A 100 -13.86 -19.47 -13.30
N LEU A 101 -15.18 -19.41 -13.46
CA LEU A 101 -16.08 -19.46 -12.32
C LEU A 101 -16.08 -20.85 -11.67
N ALA A 102 -16.19 -20.89 -10.34
CA ALA A 102 -16.16 -22.13 -9.55
C ALA A 102 -17.42 -23.00 -9.68
N GLY A 103 -18.46 -22.51 -10.39
CA GLY A 103 -19.72 -23.19 -10.67
C GLY A 103 -20.93 -22.39 -10.22
N LEU A 104 -22.11 -22.79 -10.72
CA LEU A 104 -23.37 -22.14 -10.38
C LEU A 104 -23.67 -22.26 -8.88
N GLY A 105 -24.03 -21.13 -8.27
CA GLY A 105 -24.36 -21.06 -6.83
C GLY A 105 -23.16 -21.00 -5.88
N SER A 106 -21.93 -20.95 -6.42
CA SER A 106 -20.74 -20.67 -5.61
C SER A 106 -20.48 -19.18 -5.61
N ASN A 107 -20.70 -18.51 -4.48
CA ASN A 107 -20.45 -17.08 -4.31
C ASN A 107 -19.20 -16.87 -3.44
N SER A 108 -18.54 -15.75 -3.64
CA SER A 108 -17.49 -15.29 -2.75
C SER A 108 -18.08 -14.99 -1.37
N SER A 109 -17.28 -15.12 -0.32
CA SER A 109 -17.70 -14.73 1.03
C SER A 109 -17.53 -13.24 1.32
N ASP A 110 -17.42 -12.42 0.26
CA ASP A 110 -17.31 -10.97 0.40
C ASP A 110 -18.70 -10.31 0.58
N ALA A 111 -18.69 -9.01 0.85
CA ALA A 111 -19.88 -8.23 1.11
C ALA A 111 -20.79 -8.03 -0.12
N PHE A 112 -20.32 -8.40 -1.32
CA PHE A 112 -21.01 -8.16 -2.59
C PHE A 112 -21.61 -9.44 -3.20
N ASP A 113 -21.32 -10.59 -2.60
CA ASP A 113 -21.84 -11.90 -3.05
C ASP A 113 -21.53 -12.20 -4.53
N TRP A 114 -20.36 -11.80 -4.99
CA TRP A 114 -19.94 -12.01 -6.38
C TRP A 114 -19.71 -13.49 -6.69
N PRO A 115 -19.87 -13.90 -7.97
CA PRO A 115 -19.55 -15.26 -8.36
C PRO A 115 -18.10 -15.61 -8.01
N LYS A 116 -17.90 -16.77 -7.38
CA LYS A 116 -16.58 -17.22 -6.97
C LYS A 116 -15.76 -17.66 -8.18
N VAL A 117 -14.50 -17.23 -8.24
CA VAL A 117 -13.52 -17.72 -9.22
C VAL A 117 -12.84 -18.98 -8.68
N ALA A 118 -12.62 -19.96 -9.55
CA ALA A 118 -11.97 -21.20 -9.19
C ALA A 118 -10.52 -20.95 -8.76
N GLY A 119 -10.13 -21.51 -7.62
CA GLY A 119 -8.78 -21.32 -7.05
C GLY A 119 -8.51 -19.93 -6.49
N ASP A 120 -9.51 -19.05 -6.42
CA ASP A 120 -9.40 -17.68 -5.94
C ASP A 120 -8.28 -16.87 -6.67
N THR A 121 -8.06 -17.18 -7.97
CA THR A 121 -6.98 -16.57 -8.79
C THR A 121 -7.15 -15.08 -9.03
N ASN A 122 -8.34 -14.55 -8.82
CA ASN A 122 -8.64 -13.11 -8.84
C ASN A 122 -8.38 -12.40 -7.49
N ILE A 123 -8.12 -13.15 -6.41
CA ILE A 123 -7.94 -12.61 -5.07
C ILE A 123 -6.46 -12.57 -4.69
N HIS A 124 -5.72 -13.63 -5.02
CA HIS A 124 -4.31 -13.71 -4.69
C HIS A 124 -3.52 -14.51 -5.74
N GLY A 125 -2.21 -14.35 -5.72
CA GLY A 125 -1.31 -14.95 -6.71
C GLY A 125 -1.04 -14.03 -7.91
N PRO A 126 -0.28 -14.53 -8.89
CA PRO A 126 0.25 -13.71 -9.97
C PRO A 126 -0.82 -13.14 -10.92
N LEU A 127 -1.96 -13.83 -11.06
CA LEU A 127 -3.08 -13.36 -11.89
C LEU A 127 -3.93 -12.30 -11.19
N ALA A 128 -3.88 -12.20 -9.84
CA ALA A 128 -4.56 -11.15 -9.10
C ALA A 128 -3.82 -9.80 -9.14
N ALA A 129 -2.56 -9.79 -9.61
CA ALA A 129 -1.78 -8.57 -9.72
C ALA A 129 -2.28 -7.72 -10.91
N ALA A 130 -2.53 -6.44 -10.65
CA ALA A 130 -2.83 -5.44 -11.66
C ALA A 130 -1.66 -4.47 -11.84
N LEU A 131 -1.68 -3.65 -12.91
CA LEU A 131 -0.67 -2.64 -13.16
C LEU A 131 -0.72 -1.57 -12.06
N PRO A 132 0.37 -1.33 -11.33
CA PRO A 132 0.40 -0.40 -10.22
C PRO A 132 0.48 1.05 -10.71
N GLY A 133 -0.45 1.89 -10.26
CA GLY A 133 -0.51 3.31 -10.63
C GLY A 133 0.08 4.27 -9.60
N TYR A 134 0.26 3.82 -8.36
CA TYR A 134 0.54 4.68 -7.23
C TYR A 134 1.76 5.61 -7.43
N ILE A 135 2.91 5.07 -7.81
CA ILE A 135 4.15 5.85 -7.99
C ILE A 135 4.00 6.90 -9.11
N LYS A 136 3.33 6.55 -10.23
CA LYS A 136 3.07 7.50 -11.32
C LYS A 136 2.15 8.62 -10.87
N GLY A 137 1.07 8.28 -10.14
CA GLY A 137 0.09 9.26 -9.67
C GLY A 137 0.66 10.25 -8.67
N ILE A 138 1.40 9.79 -7.67
CA ILE A 138 2.02 10.69 -6.69
C ILE A 138 3.15 11.55 -7.31
N TRP A 139 3.87 11.00 -8.29
CA TRP A 139 4.84 11.77 -9.07
C TRP A 139 4.15 12.90 -9.84
N LEU A 140 3.07 12.59 -10.57
CA LEU A 140 2.28 13.58 -11.31
C LEU A 140 1.71 14.65 -10.36
N ALA A 141 1.22 14.25 -9.19
CA ALA A 141 0.71 15.17 -8.16
C ALA A 141 1.79 16.13 -7.67
N LEU A 142 2.99 15.59 -7.36
CA LEU A 142 4.12 16.39 -6.90
C LEU A 142 4.56 17.40 -7.94
N GLN A 143 4.70 16.96 -9.21
CA GLN A 143 5.15 17.82 -10.30
C GLN A 143 4.20 18.99 -10.57
N ASN A 144 2.89 18.78 -10.45
CA ASN A 144 1.90 19.79 -10.76
C ASN A 144 1.49 20.67 -9.58
N PHE A 145 1.57 20.14 -8.36
CA PHE A 145 0.94 20.78 -7.18
C PHE A 145 1.83 20.76 -5.93
N GLY A 146 2.93 20.00 -5.93
CA GLY A 146 3.87 19.98 -4.81
C GLY A 146 4.81 21.20 -4.81
N THR A 147 5.47 21.41 -3.69
CA THR A 147 6.46 22.47 -3.47
C THR A 147 7.82 21.95 -3.03
N MET A 148 7.88 20.70 -2.56
CA MET A 148 9.10 20.02 -2.13
C MET A 148 9.67 19.13 -3.23
N THR A 149 10.93 18.72 -3.08
CA THR A 149 11.55 17.77 -4.00
C THR A 149 11.03 16.35 -3.77
N TRP A 150 11.15 15.50 -4.79
CA TRP A 150 10.84 14.08 -4.67
C TRP A 150 11.64 13.41 -3.55
N GLN A 151 12.91 13.76 -3.43
CA GLN A 151 13.81 13.24 -2.42
C GLN A 151 13.34 13.60 -1.00
N ASP A 152 12.90 14.84 -0.79
CA ASP A 152 12.45 15.33 0.51
C ASP A 152 11.16 14.65 0.97
N VAL A 153 10.18 14.51 0.08
CA VAL A 153 8.90 13.85 0.43
C VAL A 153 9.04 12.34 0.61
N PHE A 154 10.05 11.72 -0.01
CA PHE A 154 10.31 10.29 0.09
C PHE A 154 11.14 9.91 1.33
N GLU A 155 11.99 10.82 1.81
CA GLU A 155 12.95 10.55 2.90
C GLU A 155 12.34 9.96 4.16
N PRO A 156 11.24 10.50 4.72
CA PRO A 156 10.64 9.93 5.93
C PRO A 156 10.12 8.49 5.74
N ALA A 157 9.60 8.18 4.55
CA ALA A 157 9.13 6.84 4.22
C ALA A 157 10.29 5.84 4.08
N CYS A 158 11.43 6.27 3.51
CA CYS A 158 12.64 5.47 3.47
C CYS A 158 13.13 5.11 4.88
N GLN A 159 13.24 6.12 5.76
CA GLN A 159 13.63 5.91 7.15
C GLN A 159 12.67 4.96 7.88
N GLN A 160 11.36 5.09 7.65
CA GLN A 160 10.38 4.19 8.27
C GLN A 160 10.49 2.76 7.74
N ALA A 161 10.75 2.58 6.44
CA ALA A 161 10.96 1.26 5.85
C ALA A 161 12.25 0.58 6.37
N GLU A 162 13.30 1.36 6.61
CA GLU A 162 14.55 0.90 7.24
C GLU A 162 14.34 0.47 8.69
N LEU A 163 13.50 1.19 9.44
CA LEU A 163 13.12 0.82 10.81
C LEU A 163 12.24 -0.42 10.87
N GLY A 164 11.48 -0.69 9.84
CA GLY A 164 10.52 -1.78 9.73
C GLY A 164 9.13 -1.48 10.28
N LEU A 165 8.17 -2.34 9.93
CA LEU A 165 6.79 -2.29 10.39
C LEU A 165 6.72 -2.46 11.92
N PRO A 166 6.14 -1.53 12.67
CA PRO A 166 5.93 -1.71 14.09
C PRO A 166 4.85 -2.76 14.34
N ILE A 167 5.15 -3.75 15.17
CA ILE A 167 4.21 -4.81 15.55
C ILE A 167 3.47 -4.39 16.82
N ASP A 168 2.39 -3.64 16.64
CA ASP A 168 1.40 -3.38 17.65
C ASP A 168 0.31 -4.47 17.66
N TRP A 169 -0.69 -4.34 18.54
CA TRP A 169 -1.79 -5.30 18.63
C TRP A 169 -2.57 -5.44 17.32
N PHE A 170 -2.76 -4.35 16.58
CA PHE A 170 -3.52 -4.33 15.34
C PHE A 170 -2.74 -5.01 14.20
N SER A 171 -1.45 -4.69 14.05
CA SER A 171 -0.56 -5.34 13.09
C SER A 171 -0.46 -6.84 13.33
N ALA A 172 -0.26 -7.25 14.59
CA ALA A 172 -0.22 -8.66 14.98
C ALA A 172 -1.54 -9.38 14.66
N GLN A 173 -2.69 -8.75 14.96
CA GLN A 173 -4.00 -9.29 14.64
C GLN A 173 -4.21 -9.42 13.12
N LYS A 174 -3.83 -8.41 12.33
CA LYS A 174 -3.96 -8.46 10.86
C LYS A 174 -3.13 -9.59 10.28
N ILE A 175 -1.86 -9.71 10.65
CA ILE A 175 -0.99 -10.80 10.18
C ILE A 175 -1.55 -12.16 10.60
N SER A 176 -2.06 -12.31 11.83
CA SER A 176 -2.67 -13.54 12.30
C SER A 176 -3.92 -13.92 11.52
N LEU A 177 -4.79 -12.94 11.22
CA LEU A 177 -6.03 -13.16 10.46
C LEU A 177 -5.75 -13.69 9.05
N PHE A 178 -4.72 -13.15 8.41
CA PHE A 178 -4.34 -13.51 7.04
C PHE A 178 -3.24 -14.57 6.95
N ALA A 179 -2.80 -15.15 8.06
CA ALA A 179 -1.67 -16.09 8.12
C ALA A 179 -1.79 -17.27 7.15
N ARG A 180 -3.00 -17.80 6.92
CA ARG A 180 -3.24 -18.89 5.98
C ARG A 180 -2.91 -18.49 4.53
N GLY A 181 -3.35 -17.30 4.11
CA GLY A 181 -3.02 -16.75 2.78
C GLY A 181 -1.55 -16.40 2.64
N LEU A 182 -0.96 -15.77 3.67
CA LEU A 182 0.46 -15.43 3.70
C LEU A 182 1.37 -16.65 3.57
N LYS A 183 0.93 -17.80 4.11
CA LYS A 183 1.68 -19.07 4.05
C LYS A 183 1.70 -19.72 2.66
N LEU A 184 0.79 -19.34 1.76
CA LEU A 184 0.72 -19.93 0.42
C LEU A 184 1.92 -19.57 -0.45
N TYR A 185 2.58 -18.45 -0.18
CA TYR A 185 3.68 -17.92 -0.97
C TYR A 185 4.96 -17.87 -0.14
N PRO A 186 6.06 -18.50 -0.60
CA PRO A 186 7.30 -18.63 0.18
C PRO A 186 7.86 -17.30 0.68
N GLU A 187 7.90 -16.27 -0.18
CA GLU A 187 8.46 -14.97 0.19
C GLU A 187 7.56 -14.23 1.20
N THR A 188 6.24 -14.25 1.01
CA THR A 188 5.30 -13.66 1.96
C THR A 188 5.37 -14.36 3.32
N SER A 189 5.45 -15.70 3.30
CA SER A 189 5.64 -16.50 4.51
C SER A 189 6.95 -16.13 5.22
N ARG A 190 8.04 -16.04 4.48
CA ARG A 190 9.36 -15.65 5.02
C ARG A 190 9.36 -14.29 5.68
N ILE A 191 8.66 -13.31 5.09
CA ILE A 191 8.61 -11.93 5.60
C ILE A 191 7.70 -11.84 6.83
N TYR A 192 6.48 -12.38 6.76
CA TYR A 192 5.44 -12.11 7.76
C TYR A 192 5.28 -13.20 8.82
N LEU A 193 5.80 -14.41 8.60
CA LEU A 193 5.59 -15.56 9.46
C LEU A 193 6.94 -16.17 9.87
N ALA A 194 7.60 -15.57 10.86
CA ALA A 194 8.82 -16.16 11.42
C ALA A 194 8.52 -17.55 11.97
N ASP A 195 9.28 -18.56 11.52
CA ASP A 195 9.08 -19.97 11.89
C ASP A 195 7.66 -20.49 11.60
N GLY A 196 6.98 -19.89 10.62
CA GLY A 196 5.61 -20.23 10.22
C GLY A 196 4.52 -19.67 11.14
N LEU A 197 4.86 -18.77 12.06
CA LEU A 197 3.96 -18.15 13.03
C LEU A 197 3.87 -16.63 12.84
N PRO A 198 2.71 -16.02 13.09
CA PRO A 198 2.58 -14.58 13.13
C PRO A 198 3.46 -13.95 14.23
N PRO A 199 3.98 -12.72 14.01
CA PRO A 199 4.73 -12.00 15.04
C PRO A 199 3.83 -11.70 16.24
N THR A 200 4.43 -11.68 17.42
CA THR A 200 3.78 -11.30 18.67
C THR A 200 4.26 -9.95 19.16
N ILE A 201 3.42 -9.27 19.93
CA ILE A 201 3.81 -8.05 20.62
C ILE A 201 4.85 -8.36 21.72
N ASN A 202 5.78 -7.45 21.96
CA ASN A 202 6.72 -7.60 23.07
C ASN A 202 6.02 -7.27 24.40
N LEU A 203 6.13 -8.17 25.36
CA LEU A 203 5.53 -7.99 26.69
C LEU A 203 6.25 -6.96 27.57
N ASN A 204 7.46 -6.53 27.19
CA ASN A 204 8.26 -5.54 27.91
C ASN A 204 7.92 -4.08 27.56
N GLY A 205 6.86 -3.84 26.78
CA GLY A 205 6.42 -2.52 26.36
C GLY A 205 7.19 -1.91 25.19
N THR A 206 8.19 -2.60 24.62
CA THR A 206 8.85 -2.15 23.40
C THR A 206 8.08 -2.66 22.17
N LEU A 207 8.09 -1.88 21.08
CA LEU A 207 7.52 -2.34 19.82
C LEU A 207 8.52 -3.27 19.12
N ALA A 208 8.11 -4.51 18.86
CA ALA A 208 8.80 -5.36 17.91
C ALA A 208 8.70 -4.73 16.52
N ARG A 209 9.69 -4.98 15.67
CA ARG A 209 9.70 -4.47 14.30
C ARG A 209 9.94 -5.60 13.30
N LEU A 210 9.22 -5.54 12.18
CA LEU A 210 9.32 -6.51 11.11
C LEU A 210 9.87 -5.82 9.87
N ILE A 211 11.01 -6.29 9.38
CA ILE A 211 11.58 -5.78 8.12
C ILE A 211 10.76 -6.34 6.95
N LEU A 212 10.22 -5.46 6.13
CA LEU A 212 9.37 -5.81 4.99
C LEU A 212 10.22 -6.16 3.75
N GLY A 213 10.96 -7.25 3.84
CA GLY A 213 11.80 -7.72 2.74
C GLY A 213 12.77 -6.66 2.26
N LYS A 214 12.71 -6.33 0.96
CA LYS A 214 13.57 -5.30 0.33
C LYS A 214 12.89 -3.95 0.16
N LEU A 215 11.82 -3.66 0.90
CA LEU A 215 11.07 -2.41 0.75
C LEU A 215 11.96 -1.17 0.94
N ALA A 216 12.83 -1.18 1.94
CA ALA A 216 13.75 -0.07 2.20
C ALA A 216 14.71 0.20 1.03
N GLU A 217 15.30 -0.85 0.46
CA GLU A 217 16.16 -0.75 -0.72
C GLU A 217 15.40 -0.21 -1.93
N THR A 218 14.17 -0.69 -2.14
CA THR A 218 13.29 -0.23 -3.22
C THR A 218 12.91 1.24 -3.04
N TYR A 219 12.60 1.66 -1.82
CA TYR A 219 12.30 3.08 -1.53
C TYR A 219 13.51 3.97 -1.79
N ARG A 220 14.71 3.60 -1.34
CA ARG A 220 15.94 4.36 -1.62
C ARG A 220 16.26 4.43 -3.12
N LEU A 221 16.02 3.35 -3.85
CA LEU A 221 16.19 3.33 -5.30
C LEU A 221 15.24 4.32 -5.98
N LEU A 222 13.94 4.28 -5.63
CA LEU A 222 12.94 5.20 -6.17
C LEU A 222 13.20 6.64 -5.76
N GLN A 223 13.63 6.89 -4.52
CA GLN A 223 14.03 8.21 -4.05
C GLN A 223 15.15 8.79 -4.90
N SER A 224 16.19 8.00 -5.20
CA SER A 224 17.39 8.47 -5.90
C SER A 224 17.20 8.58 -7.41
N LYS A 225 16.51 7.62 -8.04
CA LYS A 225 16.34 7.55 -9.48
C LYS A 225 15.03 8.12 -10.01
N GLY A 226 14.05 8.40 -9.12
CA GLY A 226 12.75 8.94 -9.48
C GLY A 226 11.73 7.88 -9.89
N ALA A 227 10.50 8.35 -10.17
CA ALA A 227 9.36 7.48 -10.48
C ALA A 227 9.54 6.65 -11.76
N GLY A 228 10.31 7.13 -12.72
CA GLY A 228 10.58 6.41 -13.98
C GLY A 228 11.22 5.04 -13.77
N GLU A 229 12.00 4.86 -12.71
CA GLU A 229 12.65 3.59 -12.37
C GLU A 229 11.62 2.46 -12.16
N PHE A 230 10.43 2.80 -11.64
CA PHE A 230 9.35 1.83 -11.40
C PHE A 230 8.68 1.33 -12.68
N TYR A 231 8.71 2.11 -13.77
CA TYR A 231 7.98 1.81 -15.01
C TYR A 231 8.90 1.48 -16.19
N GLN A 232 10.14 1.97 -16.19
CA GLN A 232 11.04 1.89 -17.35
C GLN A 232 12.48 1.49 -16.97
N GLY A 233 12.82 1.46 -15.67
CA GLY A 233 14.17 1.18 -15.20
C GLY A 233 14.43 -0.29 -14.89
N ASP A 234 15.59 -0.54 -14.27
CA ASP A 234 15.99 -1.87 -13.82
C ASP A 234 15.01 -2.50 -12.82
N LEU A 235 14.34 -1.65 -12.01
CA LEU A 235 13.30 -2.11 -11.08
C LEU A 235 12.10 -2.67 -11.83
N ALA A 236 11.63 -1.98 -12.88
CA ALA A 236 10.54 -2.46 -13.73
C ALA A 236 10.88 -3.82 -14.36
N ALA A 237 12.08 -3.96 -14.91
CA ALA A 237 12.52 -5.22 -15.51
C ALA A 237 12.53 -6.38 -14.48
N ARG A 238 13.00 -6.13 -13.25
CA ARG A 238 12.99 -7.13 -12.18
C ARG A 238 11.57 -7.50 -11.73
N ILE A 239 10.68 -6.51 -11.58
CA ILE A 239 9.28 -6.74 -11.21
C ILE A 239 8.60 -7.64 -12.26
N VAL A 240 8.78 -7.32 -13.55
CA VAL A 240 8.19 -8.10 -14.63
C VAL A 240 8.79 -9.51 -14.70
N ALA A 241 10.09 -9.67 -14.51
CA ALA A 241 10.72 -10.98 -14.50
C ALA A 241 10.17 -11.88 -13.39
N ASP A 242 10.10 -11.38 -12.15
CA ASP A 242 9.57 -12.11 -11.00
C ASP A 242 8.09 -12.47 -11.19
N LEU A 243 7.29 -11.52 -11.68
CA LEU A 243 5.86 -11.73 -11.96
C LEU A 243 5.64 -12.74 -13.11
N SER A 244 6.44 -12.67 -14.16
CA SER A 244 6.38 -13.59 -15.31
C SER A 244 6.75 -15.01 -14.89
N GLU A 245 7.80 -15.18 -14.10
CA GLU A 245 8.20 -16.48 -13.53
C GLU A 245 7.07 -17.09 -12.68
N ALA A 246 6.35 -16.22 -11.95
CA ALA A 246 5.19 -16.65 -11.16
C ALA A 246 3.93 -16.93 -12.00
N GLY A 247 3.88 -16.55 -13.28
CA GLY A 247 2.74 -16.77 -14.20
C GLY A 247 1.79 -15.57 -14.35
N SER A 248 2.22 -14.35 -14.02
CA SER A 248 1.47 -13.13 -14.29
C SER A 248 1.38 -12.81 -15.78
N ARG A 249 0.37 -12.02 -16.16
CA ARG A 249 0.18 -11.48 -17.51
C ARG A 249 0.84 -10.11 -17.72
N ILE A 250 1.39 -9.51 -16.67
CA ILE A 250 2.01 -8.18 -16.74
C ILE A 250 3.30 -8.25 -17.55
N THR A 251 3.42 -7.35 -18.52
CA THR A 251 4.60 -7.19 -19.39
C THR A 251 5.34 -5.88 -19.10
N ILE A 252 6.54 -5.74 -19.62
CA ILE A 252 7.29 -4.48 -19.52
C ILE A 252 6.59 -3.36 -20.30
N GLU A 253 5.98 -3.68 -21.42
CA GLU A 253 5.22 -2.75 -22.25
C GLU A 253 3.98 -2.21 -21.49
N ASP A 254 3.31 -3.05 -20.72
CA ASP A 254 2.19 -2.64 -19.88
C ASP A 254 2.65 -1.58 -18.86
N LEU A 255 3.78 -1.80 -18.17
CA LEU A 255 4.33 -0.83 -17.23
C LEU A 255 4.75 0.47 -17.92
N GLN A 256 5.44 0.37 -19.06
CA GLN A 256 5.93 1.53 -19.81
C GLN A 256 4.78 2.42 -20.34
N ASN A 257 3.66 1.80 -20.70
CA ASN A 257 2.49 2.48 -21.26
C ASN A 257 1.50 2.94 -20.20
N TYR A 258 1.74 2.63 -18.90
CA TYR A 258 0.86 3.08 -17.84
C TYR A 258 0.91 4.61 -17.70
N GLU A 259 -0.28 5.25 -17.69
CA GLU A 259 -0.45 6.69 -17.47
C GLU A 259 -1.46 6.96 -16.36
N ALA A 260 -1.17 8.00 -15.58
CA ALA A 260 -2.06 8.53 -14.55
C ALA A 260 -2.81 9.74 -15.08
#